data_478b1ec07a3d489cb798a7cbbec378d7
#
_entry.id   478b1ec07a3d489cb798a7cbbec378d7
#
_cell.length_a   1.000
_cell.length_b   1.000
_cell.length_c   1.000
_cell.angle_alpha   90.00
_cell.angle_beta   90.00
_cell.angle_gamma   90.00
#
_symmetry.space_group_name_H-M   'P 1'
#
loop_
_entity.id
_entity.type
_entity.pdbx_description
1 polymer ?
#
loop_
_entity_poly.entity_id
_entity_poly.type
_entity_poly.pdbx_seq_one_letter_code
_entity_poly.pdbx_strand_id
1 'polypeptide(L)'
;MSSRPRARWLLLPMLALLSGCLGASAERPDPYESFNRGIFEFNNQVDMYALEPVAKGWSFITPEDFRIALGKFFQNLRFPVRFLTNLGQGEVKRSGSELARFITNSTVGLLGFFDPATRFGLGKYPGDFGLMFGRWGVPSGPYWVIPLVGPSNPRDGVGYVFDSVLNPFSLARTVVAVSGAVTSTVNGRALAEAQVDLAREAALDLYVFVRDAYIQRRIAQIRNQDLFESDTPEPDEDDLYNLPDDLYQLEDEPNEVEADGLR
;
A
#
# COMPACT_ATOMS: atom_id res chain seq x y z
N MET A 1 45.97 -23.13 -7.61
CA MET A 1 44.90 -24.10 -7.43
C MET A 1 44.09 -23.59 -6.27
N SER A 2 42.82 -23.30 -6.35
CA SER A 2 41.68 -23.93 -6.95
C SER A 2 40.52 -22.92 -7.10
N SER A 3 39.97 -22.87 -8.24
CA SER A 3 38.63 -22.62 -8.74
C SER A 3 37.49 -22.49 -7.72
N ARG A 4 36.81 -21.36 -7.71
CA ARG A 4 35.45 -21.20 -7.19
C ARG A 4 34.45 -21.05 -8.34
N PRO A 5 33.67 -22.07 -8.70
CA PRO A 5 32.52 -21.90 -9.58
C PRO A 5 31.22 -22.30 -8.87
N ARG A 6 30.82 -21.61 -7.80
CA ARG A 6 29.52 -21.87 -7.14
C ARG A 6 28.48 -20.78 -7.29
N ALA A 7 28.82 -19.59 -7.76
CA ALA A 7 27.89 -18.49 -7.92
C ALA A 7 27.08 -18.52 -9.24
N ARG A 8 27.53 -19.29 -10.24
CA ARG A 8 26.88 -19.30 -11.56
C ARG A 8 25.56 -20.08 -11.61
N TRP A 9 25.33 -21.01 -10.68
CA TRP A 9 24.12 -21.84 -10.65
C TRP A 9 22.91 -21.17 -10.00
N LEU A 10 23.13 -20.11 -9.22
CA LEU A 10 22.06 -19.34 -8.59
C LEU A 10 21.48 -18.25 -9.51
N LEU A 11 22.19 -17.85 -10.55
CA LEU A 11 21.72 -16.84 -11.52
C LEU A 11 20.80 -17.43 -12.60
N LEU A 12 20.89 -18.72 -12.90
CA LEU A 12 20.06 -19.37 -13.91
C LEU A 12 18.58 -19.46 -13.54
N PRO A 13 18.17 -19.85 -12.31
CA PRO A 13 16.75 -19.84 -11.94
C PRO A 13 16.17 -18.41 -11.83
N MET A 14 17.00 -17.43 -11.49
CA MET A 14 16.58 -16.03 -11.43
C MET A 14 16.33 -15.44 -12.84
N LEU A 15 17.12 -15.84 -13.85
CA LEU A 15 16.87 -15.47 -15.25
C LEU A 15 15.63 -16.19 -15.83
N ALA A 16 15.37 -17.43 -15.44
CA ALA A 16 14.19 -18.18 -15.88
C ALA A 16 12.87 -17.58 -15.36
N LEU A 17 12.88 -16.98 -14.18
CA LEU A 17 11.71 -16.25 -13.63
C LEU A 17 11.44 -14.93 -14.38
N LEU A 18 12.44 -14.35 -15.01
CA LEU A 18 12.29 -13.13 -15.83
C LEU A 18 11.75 -13.43 -17.24
N SER A 19 11.84 -14.67 -17.72
CA SER A 19 11.36 -15.05 -19.05
C SER A 19 9.85 -15.29 -19.12
N GLY A 20 9.13 -15.34 -18.00
CA GLY A 20 7.67 -15.47 -17.92
C GLY A 20 6.86 -14.22 -18.27
N CYS A 21 7.53 -13.13 -18.67
CA CYS A 21 6.89 -11.82 -18.84
C CYS A 21 6.25 -11.59 -20.23
N LEU A 22 6.05 -12.61 -21.04
CA LEU A 22 5.50 -12.48 -22.39
C LEU A 22 4.01 -12.85 -22.44
N GLY A 23 3.13 -12.06 -21.81
CA GLY A 23 1.73 -12.40 -21.94
C GLY A 23 0.66 -11.48 -21.37
N ALA A 24 1.00 -10.37 -20.74
CA ALA A 24 0.00 -9.40 -20.37
C ALA A 24 -0.31 -8.46 -21.54
N SER A 25 -1.18 -8.88 -22.46
CA SER A 25 -1.78 -7.97 -23.42
C SER A 25 -2.78 -7.08 -22.69
N ALA A 26 -2.98 -5.84 -23.18
CA ALA A 26 -3.97 -4.90 -22.65
C ALA A 26 -5.40 -5.48 -22.66
N GLU A 27 -5.66 -6.52 -23.46
CA GLU A 27 -6.95 -7.20 -23.60
C GLU A 27 -7.23 -8.24 -22.49
N ARG A 28 -6.20 -8.72 -21.76
CA ARG A 28 -6.37 -9.67 -20.66
C ARG A 28 -5.40 -9.33 -19.53
N PRO A 29 -5.77 -8.39 -18.67
CA PRO A 29 -4.90 -7.98 -17.55
C PRO A 29 -4.68 -9.11 -16.53
N ASP A 30 -5.53 -10.15 -16.54
CA ASP A 30 -5.48 -11.28 -15.63
C ASP A 30 -5.64 -12.63 -16.37
N PRO A 31 -4.55 -13.20 -16.86
CA PRO A 31 -4.59 -14.50 -17.55
C PRO A 31 -4.87 -15.68 -16.59
N TYR A 32 -4.75 -15.47 -15.28
CA TYR A 32 -4.94 -16.48 -14.24
C TYR A 32 -6.18 -16.22 -13.38
N GLU A 33 -7.20 -15.53 -13.92
CA GLU A 33 -8.37 -15.06 -13.18
C GLU A 33 -9.03 -16.15 -12.33
N SER A 34 -9.27 -17.35 -12.89
CA SER A 34 -9.94 -18.42 -12.15
C SER A 34 -9.14 -18.89 -10.92
N PHE A 35 -7.83 -18.98 -11.04
CA PHE A 35 -6.94 -19.30 -9.93
C PHE A 35 -6.89 -18.16 -8.90
N ASN A 36 -6.71 -16.93 -9.39
CA ASN A 36 -6.64 -15.75 -8.55
C ASN A 36 -7.93 -15.52 -7.75
N ARG A 37 -9.11 -15.76 -8.36
CA ARG A 37 -10.40 -15.71 -7.64
C ARG A 37 -10.47 -16.72 -6.51
N GLY A 38 -9.97 -17.94 -6.72
CA GLY A 38 -9.92 -18.95 -5.66
C GLY A 38 -9.07 -18.52 -4.46
N ILE A 39 -7.88 -17.95 -4.72
CA ILE A 39 -7.02 -17.43 -3.65
C ILE A 39 -7.61 -16.16 -3.00
N PHE A 40 -8.22 -15.30 -3.80
CA PHE A 40 -8.91 -14.11 -3.29
C PHE A 40 -10.05 -14.49 -2.34
N GLU A 41 -10.87 -15.45 -2.74
CA GLU A 41 -11.96 -15.94 -1.89
C GLU A 41 -11.44 -16.58 -0.61
N PHE A 42 -10.37 -17.37 -0.68
CA PHE A 42 -9.69 -17.90 0.51
C PHE A 42 -9.24 -16.77 1.43
N ASN A 43 -8.57 -15.73 0.89
CA ASN A 43 -8.12 -14.57 1.67
C ASN A 43 -9.31 -13.82 2.30
N ASN A 44 -10.39 -13.64 1.54
CA ASN A 44 -11.60 -12.98 2.01
C ASN A 44 -12.29 -13.77 3.15
N GLN A 45 -12.32 -15.09 3.05
CA GLN A 45 -12.84 -15.94 4.14
C GLN A 45 -11.96 -15.88 5.38
N VAL A 46 -10.64 -15.90 5.23
CA VAL A 46 -9.71 -15.72 6.35
C VAL A 46 -9.90 -14.34 6.99
N ASP A 47 -10.08 -13.28 6.20
CA ASP A 47 -10.40 -11.95 6.73
C ASP A 47 -11.71 -11.99 7.52
N MET A 48 -12.79 -12.44 6.91
CA MET A 48 -14.15 -12.44 7.48
C MET A 48 -14.27 -13.24 8.76
N TYR A 49 -13.69 -14.46 8.80
CA TYR A 49 -13.89 -15.40 9.91
C TYR A 49 -12.77 -15.34 10.96
N ALA A 50 -11.62 -14.80 10.66
CA ALA A 50 -10.50 -14.73 11.60
C ALA A 50 -10.02 -13.30 11.85
N LEU A 51 -9.61 -12.56 10.83
CA LEU A 51 -8.96 -11.27 11.01
C LEU A 51 -9.95 -10.17 11.45
N GLU A 52 -11.11 -10.09 10.80
CA GLU A 52 -12.13 -9.08 11.09
C GLU A 52 -12.68 -9.19 12.54
N PRO A 53 -13.07 -10.39 13.07
CA PRO A 53 -13.49 -10.52 14.47
C PRO A 53 -12.40 -10.09 15.46
N VAL A 54 -11.14 -10.46 15.18
CA VAL A 54 -10.01 -10.07 16.03
C VAL A 54 -9.77 -8.56 15.95
N ALA A 55 -9.86 -7.95 14.76
CA ALA A 55 -9.74 -6.51 14.56
C ALA A 55 -10.86 -5.73 15.26
N LYS A 56 -12.10 -6.22 15.21
CA LYS A 56 -13.24 -5.63 15.96
C LYS A 56 -13.04 -5.74 17.46
N GLY A 57 -12.56 -6.89 17.95
CA GLY A 57 -12.19 -7.04 19.35
C GLY A 57 -11.07 -6.09 19.77
N TRP A 58 -10.07 -5.90 18.90
CA TRP A 58 -9.00 -4.92 19.10
C TRP A 58 -9.54 -3.50 19.15
N SER A 59 -10.44 -3.12 18.24
CA SER A 59 -11.10 -1.81 18.23
C SER A 59 -11.94 -1.55 19.47
N PHE A 60 -12.56 -2.58 20.01
CA PHE A 60 -13.36 -2.47 21.23
C PHE A 60 -12.52 -2.16 22.48
N ILE A 61 -11.32 -2.75 22.58
CA ILE A 61 -10.46 -2.58 23.79
C ILE A 61 -9.45 -1.45 23.66
N THR A 62 -9.24 -0.88 22.45
CA THR A 62 -8.25 0.17 22.22
C THR A 62 -8.89 1.45 21.68
N PRO A 63 -8.54 2.64 22.23
CA PRO A 63 -8.94 3.92 21.64
C PRO A 63 -8.39 4.10 20.23
N GLU A 64 -9.11 4.84 19.39
CA GLU A 64 -8.71 5.12 18.01
C GLU A 64 -7.36 5.83 17.92
N ASP A 65 -7.13 6.85 18.75
CA ASP A 65 -5.85 7.57 18.82
C ASP A 65 -4.67 6.63 19.08
N PHE A 66 -4.87 5.64 19.94
CA PHE A 66 -3.84 4.63 20.19
C PHE A 66 -3.57 3.76 18.96
N ARG A 67 -4.61 3.34 18.24
CA ARG A 67 -4.46 2.56 17.00
C ARG A 67 -3.76 3.37 15.92
N ILE A 68 -4.08 4.66 15.79
CA ILE A 68 -3.40 5.58 14.86
C ILE A 68 -1.93 5.73 15.25
N ALA A 69 -1.64 5.99 16.51
CA ALA A 69 -0.26 6.13 17.02
C ALA A 69 0.55 4.85 16.80
N LEU A 70 -0.04 3.69 17.06
CA LEU A 70 0.58 2.38 16.81
C LEU A 70 0.83 2.16 15.30
N GLY A 71 -0.09 2.56 14.44
CA GLY A 71 0.09 2.56 12.98
C GLY A 71 1.28 3.43 12.55
N LYS A 72 1.43 4.64 13.11
CA LYS A 72 2.58 5.52 12.87
C LYS A 72 3.90 4.89 13.31
N PHE A 73 3.91 4.22 14.48
CA PHE A 73 5.07 3.46 14.95
C PHE A 73 5.51 2.38 13.94
N PHE A 74 4.59 1.53 13.46
CA PHE A 74 4.91 0.52 12.44
C PHE A 74 5.36 1.14 11.12
N GLN A 75 4.77 2.26 10.72
CA GLN A 75 5.24 3.00 9.54
C GLN A 75 6.65 3.54 9.73
N ASN A 76 6.99 4.06 10.93
CA ASN A 76 8.34 4.53 11.24
C ASN A 76 9.38 3.41 11.11
N LEU A 77 9.05 2.20 11.55
CA LEU A 77 9.92 1.03 11.42
C LEU A 77 10.18 0.61 9.96
N ARG A 78 9.33 0.98 9.01
CA ARG A 78 9.56 0.72 7.58
C ARG A 78 10.54 1.70 6.92
N PHE A 79 11.13 2.61 7.70
CA PHE A 79 12.14 3.56 7.22
C PHE A 79 13.25 2.92 6.36
N PRO A 80 13.90 1.79 6.73
CA PRO A 80 15.01 1.26 5.96
C PRO A 80 14.61 0.93 4.51
N VAL A 81 13.41 0.39 4.32
CA VAL A 81 12.86 0.08 2.99
C VAL A 81 12.67 1.37 2.20
N ARG A 82 11.95 2.36 2.75
CA ARG A 82 11.67 3.61 2.06
C ARG A 82 12.96 4.38 1.73
N PHE A 83 13.90 4.43 2.67
CA PHE A 83 15.19 5.08 2.47
C PHE A 83 15.97 4.47 1.31
N LEU A 84 16.14 3.14 1.33
CA LEU A 84 16.93 2.43 0.33
C LEU A 84 16.27 2.44 -1.04
N THR A 85 14.95 2.31 -1.10
CA THR A 85 14.23 2.29 -2.37
C THR A 85 14.18 3.66 -3.03
N ASN A 86 14.03 4.75 -2.27
CA ASN A 86 14.16 6.11 -2.81
C ASN A 86 15.61 6.39 -3.27
N LEU A 87 16.60 5.96 -2.49
CA LEU A 87 18.00 6.11 -2.86
C LEU A 87 18.33 5.32 -4.14
N GLY A 88 17.85 4.07 -4.24
CA GLY A 88 18.03 3.21 -5.42
C GLY A 88 17.34 3.74 -6.68
N GLN A 89 16.35 4.60 -6.54
CA GLN A 89 15.70 5.32 -7.64
C GLN A 89 16.43 6.62 -8.04
N GLY A 90 17.52 6.98 -7.35
CA GLY A 90 18.25 8.24 -7.56
C GLY A 90 17.61 9.45 -6.88
N GLU A 91 16.55 9.26 -6.09
CA GLU A 91 15.79 10.31 -5.41
C GLU A 91 16.44 10.68 -4.06
N VAL A 92 17.63 11.29 -4.12
CA VAL A 92 18.44 11.61 -2.93
C VAL A 92 17.71 12.55 -1.96
N LYS A 93 16.95 13.52 -2.48
CA LYS A 93 16.18 14.45 -1.64
C LYS A 93 15.09 13.73 -0.85
N ARG A 94 14.36 12.82 -1.49
CA ARG A 94 13.32 12.00 -0.87
C ARG A 94 13.91 11.05 0.16
N SER A 95 15.01 10.41 -0.17
CA SER A 95 15.76 9.56 0.76
C SER A 95 16.24 10.36 1.98
N GLY A 96 16.75 11.56 1.77
CA GLY A 96 17.15 12.49 2.84
C GLY A 96 15.97 12.92 3.73
N SER A 97 14.82 13.21 3.12
CA SER A 97 13.59 13.51 3.87
C SER A 97 13.14 12.32 4.73
N GLU A 98 13.13 11.09 4.19
CA GLU A 98 12.77 9.89 4.95
C GLU A 98 13.74 9.64 6.12
N LEU A 99 15.05 9.92 5.95
CA LEU A 99 16.01 9.85 7.05
C LEU A 99 15.72 10.90 8.13
N ALA A 100 15.47 12.15 7.72
CA ALA A 100 15.14 13.23 8.65
C ALA A 100 13.82 12.92 9.40
N ARG A 101 12.80 12.41 8.71
CA ARG A 101 11.56 11.94 9.32
C ARG A 101 11.79 10.85 10.35
N PHE A 102 12.58 9.83 9.98
CA PHE A 102 12.89 8.74 10.92
C PHE A 102 13.57 9.24 12.19
N ILE A 103 14.58 10.12 12.07
CA ILE A 103 15.27 10.69 13.22
C ILE A 103 14.30 11.51 14.07
N THR A 104 13.55 12.41 13.45
CA THR A 104 12.60 13.29 14.14
C THR A 104 11.49 12.49 14.84
N ASN A 105 10.88 11.55 14.15
CA ASN A 105 9.79 10.75 14.69
C ASN A 105 10.28 9.75 15.76
N SER A 106 11.52 9.24 15.63
CA SER A 106 12.08 8.34 16.63
C SER A 106 12.52 9.06 17.91
N THR A 107 12.94 10.32 17.82
CA THR A 107 13.38 11.12 18.98
C THR A 107 12.25 11.94 19.56
N VAL A 108 11.78 12.96 18.86
CA VAL A 108 10.71 13.87 19.29
C VAL A 108 9.33 13.16 19.28
N GLY A 109 9.12 12.25 18.31
CA GLY A 109 7.88 11.51 18.12
C GLY A 109 7.77 10.22 18.95
N LEU A 110 8.61 10.03 19.99
CA LEU A 110 8.58 8.85 20.87
C LEU A 110 8.58 7.53 20.08
N LEU A 111 9.71 7.23 19.42
CA LEU A 111 9.89 6.02 18.59
C LEU A 111 8.96 5.95 17.37
N GLY A 112 8.29 7.05 17.01
CA GLY A 112 7.39 7.11 15.87
C GLY A 112 5.90 6.93 16.21
N PHE A 113 5.53 6.92 17.51
CA PHE A 113 4.11 6.98 17.89
C PHE A 113 3.45 8.31 17.50
N PHE A 114 4.24 9.38 17.44
CA PHE A 114 3.81 10.68 16.92
C PHE A 114 4.58 11.02 15.64
N ASP A 115 4.02 11.90 14.80
CA ASP A 115 4.62 12.34 13.53
C ASP A 115 4.89 13.86 13.54
N PRO A 116 5.83 14.35 14.37
CA PRO A 116 6.24 15.75 14.33
C PRO A 116 6.95 16.12 13.02
N ALA A 117 7.51 15.15 12.29
CA ALA A 117 8.17 15.40 11.02
C ALA A 117 7.22 16.02 9.99
N THR A 118 5.96 15.61 9.95
CA THR A 118 4.93 16.22 9.09
C THR A 118 4.69 17.69 9.48
N ARG A 119 4.62 18.02 10.77
CA ARG A 119 4.48 19.41 11.25
C ARG A 119 5.67 20.28 10.91
N PHE A 120 6.85 19.68 10.73
CA PHE A 120 8.07 20.38 10.29
C PHE A 120 8.18 20.47 8.76
N GLY A 121 7.15 20.10 8.01
CA GLY A 121 7.13 20.16 6.54
C GLY A 121 8.02 19.13 5.85
N LEU A 122 8.41 18.05 6.54
CA LEU A 122 9.18 16.96 5.92
C LEU A 122 8.24 16.05 5.12
N GLY A 123 8.37 16.05 3.80
CA GLY A 123 7.59 15.23 2.88
C GLY A 123 7.72 13.73 3.18
N LYS A 124 6.62 12.99 3.03
CA LYS A 124 6.54 11.53 3.19
C LYS A 124 6.56 10.86 1.83
N TYR A 125 7.55 10.04 1.59
CA TYR A 125 7.76 9.41 0.29
C TYR A 125 7.61 7.89 0.39
N PRO A 126 6.46 7.35 -0.04
CA PRO A 126 6.26 5.90 -0.05
C PRO A 126 7.27 5.25 -1.00
N GLY A 127 7.78 4.10 -0.59
CA GLY A 127 8.71 3.33 -1.40
C GLY A 127 8.70 1.87 -0.97
N ASP A 128 8.80 0.99 -1.96
CA ASP A 128 9.02 -0.43 -1.82
C ASP A 128 9.88 -0.93 -2.99
N PHE A 129 10.47 -2.11 -2.87
CA PHE A 129 11.33 -2.64 -3.92
C PHE A 129 10.59 -2.93 -5.22
N GLY A 130 9.31 -3.29 -5.18
CA GLY A 130 8.49 -3.45 -6.38
C GLY A 130 8.35 -2.15 -7.18
N LEU A 131 8.16 -1.02 -6.49
CA LEU A 131 8.14 0.31 -7.12
C LEU A 131 9.50 0.67 -7.68
N MET A 132 10.58 0.43 -6.94
CA MET A 132 11.94 0.69 -7.40
C MET A 132 12.25 -0.09 -8.68
N PHE A 133 11.93 -1.39 -8.71
CA PHE A 133 12.10 -2.21 -9.91
C PHE A 133 11.23 -1.71 -11.07
N GLY A 134 9.99 -1.28 -10.80
CA GLY A 134 9.11 -0.70 -11.81
C GLY A 134 9.68 0.56 -12.44
N ARG A 135 10.31 1.43 -11.66
CA ARG A 135 11.01 2.62 -12.15
C ARG A 135 12.26 2.31 -12.94
N TRP A 136 12.94 1.22 -12.61
CA TRP A 136 14.05 0.70 -13.40
C TRP A 136 13.59 0.05 -14.72
N GLY A 137 12.26 0.06 -15.01
CA GLY A 137 11.70 -0.48 -16.23
C GLY A 137 11.42 -1.99 -16.18
N VAL A 138 11.52 -2.63 -15.02
CA VAL A 138 11.13 -4.04 -14.88
C VAL A 138 9.62 -4.15 -15.05
N PRO A 139 9.12 -4.95 -16.01
CA PRO A 139 7.69 -5.13 -16.22
C PRO A 139 7.03 -5.80 -15.03
N SER A 140 5.76 -5.47 -14.78
CA SER A 140 5.00 -6.06 -13.67
C SER A 140 4.77 -7.56 -13.83
N GLY A 141 4.62 -8.03 -15.09
CA GLY A 141 4.10 -9.36 -15.39
C GLY A 141 2.59 -9.47 -15.13
N PRO A 142 2.04 -10.70 -15.15
CA PRO A 142 0.62 -10.95 -14.91
C PRO A 142 0.20 -10.64 -13.48
N TYR A 143 -1.08 -10.32 -13.31
CA TYR A 143 -1.66 -10.15 -11.98
C TYR A 143 -1.73 -11.48 -11.22
N TRP A 144 -1.41 -11.46 -9.93
CA TRP A 144 -1.52 -12.59 -9.01
C TRP A 144 -2.23 -12.17 -7.72
N VAL A 145 -2.83 -13.15 -7.06
CA VAL A 145 -3.22 -13.00 -5.66
C VAL A 145 -2.35 -13.94 -4.83
N ILE A 146 -1.65 -13.40 -3.84
CA ILE A 146 -0.82 -14.19 -2.92
C ILE A 146 -1.66 -14.57 -1.70
N PRO A 147 -1.66 -15.85 -1.27
CA PRO A 147 -2.34 -16.25 -0.05
C PRO A 147 -1.92 -15.41 1.15
N LEU A 148 -2.86 -14.91 1.92
CA LEU A 148 -2.72 -14.07 3.12
C LEU A 148 -2.04 -12.70 2.90
N VAL A 149 -1.48 -12.43 1.73
CA VAL A 149 -0.82 -11.15 1.40
C VAL A 149 -1.75 -10.27 0.55
N GLY A 150 -2.45 -10.87 -0.42
CA GLY A 150 -3.39 -10.17 -1.29
C GLY A 150 -2.86 -9.89 -2.69
N PRO A 151 -3.36 -8.82 -3.35
CA PRO A 151 -3.02 -8.43 -4.72
C PRO A 151 -1.53 -8.21 -4.93
N SER A 152 -0.98 -8.76 -6.01
CA SER A 152 0.44 -8.66 -6.36
C SER A 152 0.67 -8.90 -7.86
N ASN A 153 1.93 -8.96 -8.25
CA ASN A 153 2.47 -9.42 -9.53
C ASN A 153 3.90 -9.94 -9.32
N PRO A 154 4.54 -10.60 -10.29
CA PRO A 154 5.89 -11.16 -10.15
C PRO A 154 6.92 -10.15 -9.66
N ARG A 155 6.97 -8.96 -10.23
CA ARG A 155 7.90 -7.90 -9.81
C ARG A 155 7.68 -7.47 -8.36
N ASP A 156 6.42 -7.19 -8.01
CA ASP A 156 6.07 -6.70 -6.67
C ASP A 156 6.19 -7.82 -5.63
N GLY A 157 5.93 -9.08 -6.01
CA GLY A 157 6.15 -10.24 -5.16
C GLY A 157 7.63 -10.43 -4.81
N VAL A 158 8.54 -10.28 -5.81
CA VAL A 158 9.98 -10.25 -5.54
C VAL A 158 10.34 -9.05 -4.65
N GLY A 159 9.80 -7.88 -4.94
CA GLY A 159 9.98 -6.68 -4.11
C GLY A 159 9.56 -6.92 -2.66
N TYR A 160 8.43 -7.58 -2.43
CA TYR A 160 7.94 -7.92 -1.10
C TYR A 160 8.91 -8.80 -0.29
N VAL A 161 9.61 -9.73 -0.96
CA VAL A 161 10.66 -10.53 -0.29
C VAL A 161 11.80 -9.63 0.21
N PHE A 162 12.28 -8.69 -0.62
CA PHE A 162 13.31 -7.73 -0.20
C PHE A 162 12.82 -6.81 0.91
N ASP A 163 11.59 -6.30 0.81
CA ASP A 163 10.96 -5.48 1.86
C ASP A 163 10.90 -6.25 3.18
N SER A 164 10.56 -7.54 3.13
CA SER A 164 10.45 -8.39 4.30
C SER A 164 11.81 -8.61 4.99
N VAL A 165 12.88 -8.82 4.20
CA VAL A 165 14.23 -9.00 4.74
C VAL A 165 14.74 -7.73 5.42
N LEU A 166 14.42 -6.55 4.86
CA LEU A 166 14.84 -5.26 5.41
C LEU A 166 13.93 -4.72 6.50
N ASN A 167 12.85 -5.42 6.79
CA ASN A 167 11.99 -5.05 7.92
C ASN A 167 12.74 -5.35 9.24
N PRO A 168 12.86 -4.40 10.18
CA PRO A 168 13.55 -4.62 11.45
C PRO A 168 13.03 -5.82 12.25
N PHE A 169 11.77 -6.17 12.10
CA PHE A 169 11.22 -7.37 12.72
C PHE A 169 11.81 -8.68 12.19
N SER A 170 12.29 -8.72 10.95
CA SER A 170 12.95 -9.92 10.41
C SER A 170 14.25 -10.27 11.13
N LEU A 171 14.90 -9.27 11.73
CA LEU A 171 16.12 -9.40 12.50
C LEU A 171 15.86 -9.70 14.00
N ALA A 172 14.61 -9.60 14.42
CA ALA A 172 14.23 -9.88 15.81
C ALA A 172 14.07 -11.38 16.07
N ARG A 173 14.05 -11.76 17.34
CA ARG A 173 13.69 -13.15 17.70
C ARG A 173 12.30 -13.48 17.18
N THR A 174 12.09 -14.72 16.73
CA THR A 174 10.86 -15.18 16.06
C THR A 174 9.58 -14.74 16.80
N VAL A 175 9.54 -14.81 18.12
CA VAL A 175 8.37 -14.40 18.91
C VAL A 175 8.07 -12.91 18.72
N VAL A 176 9.09 -12.05 18.78
CA VAL A 176 8.92 -10.60 18.59
C VAL A 176 8.52 -10.28 17.13
N ALA A 177 9.13 -10.96 16.18
CA ALA A 177 8.81 -10.80 14.75
C ALA A 177 7.34 -11.16 14.48
N VAL A 178 6.89 -12.32 14.95
CA VAL A 178 5.51 -12.78 14.75
C VAL A 178 4.52 -11.88 15.49
N SER A 179 4.79 -11.55 16.76
CA SER A 179 3.90 -10.66 17.52
C SER A 179 3.76 -9.29 16.85
N GLY A 180 4.88 -8.70 16.39
CA GLY A 180 4.87 -7.42 15.68
C GLY A 180 4.09 -7.47 14.37
N ALA A 181 4.28 -8.52 13.57
CA ALA A 181 3.56 -8.72 12.33
C ALA A 181 2.04 -8.89 12.57
N VAL A 182 1.66 -9.75 13.51
CA VAL A 182 0.24 -9.95 13.88
C VAL A 182 -0.38 -8.64 14.38
N THR A 183 0.27 -7.96 15.32
CA THR A 183 -0.23 -6.68 15.86
C THR A 183 -0.37 -5.62 14.76
N SER A 184 0.61 -5.50 13.87
CA SER A 184 0.54 -4.57 12.73
C SER A 184 -0.61 -4.89 11.79
N THR A 185 -0.84 -6.18 11.49
CA THR A 185 -1.92 -6.64 10.61
C THR A 185 -3.29 -6.39 11.22
N VAL A 186 -3.49 -6.78 12.48
CA VAL A 186 -4.75 -6.57 13.21
C VAL A 186 -5.05 -5.07 13.34
N ASN A 187 -4.06 -4.28 13.73
CA ASN A 187 -4.23 -2.83 13.86
C ASN A 187 -4.52 -2.16 12.51
N GLY A 188 -3.84 -2.58 11.44
CA GLY A 188 -4.09 -2.08 10.10
C GLY A 188 -5.49 -2.43 9.60
N ARG A 189 -5.98 -3.66 9.87
CA ARG A 189 -7.34 -4.08 9.52
C ARG A 189 -8.40 -3.29 10.31
N ALA A 190 -8.13 -3.04 11.60
CA ALA A 190 -9.02 -2.25 12.45
C ALA A 190 -9.15 -0.78 11.96
N LEU A 191 -8.05 -0.17 11.51
CA LEU A 191 -8.05 1.17 10.93
C LEU A 191 -8.68 1.23 9.53
N ALA A 192 -8.71 0.12 8.81
CA ALA A 192 -9.27 0.04 7.45
C ALA A 192 -10.73 -0.47 7.44
N GLU A 193 -11.39 -0.62 8.59
CA GLU A 193 -12.73 -1.23 8.69
C GLU A 193 -13.74 -0.53 7.77
N ALA A 194 -13.89 0.79 7.91
CA ALA A 194 -14.85 1.56 7.11
C ALA A 194 -14.58 1.49 5.60
N GLN A 195 -13.31 1.52 5.18
CA GLN A 195 -12.93 1.43 3.77
C GLN A 195 -13.20 0.05 3.18
N VAL A 196 -12.99 -1.01 3.98
CA VAL A 196 -13.28 -2.39 3.55
C VAL A 196 -14.77 -2.61 3.42
N ASP A 197 -15.56 -2.13 4.38
CA ASP A 197 -17.01 -2.26 4.36
C ASP A 197 -17.60 -1.47 3.18
N LEU A 198 -17.16 -0.25 2.96
CA LEU A 198 -17.54 0.55 1.78
C LEU A 198 -17.20 -0.17 0.47
N ALA A 199 -16.02 -0.76 0.37
CA ALA A 199 -15.62 -1.50 -0.84
C ALA A 199 -16.50 -2.73 -1.07
N ARG A 200 -16.88 -3.45 0.00
CA ARG A 200 -17.78 -4.61 -0.08
C ARG A 200 -19.20 -4.22 -0.50
N GLU A 201 -19.69 -3.07 -0.02
CA GLU A 201 -21.04 -2.58 -0.34
C GLU A 201 -21.12 -1.98 -1.74
N ALA A 202 -20.10 -1.24 -2.17
CA ALA A 202 -20.11 -0.54 -3.44
C ALA A 202 -19.72 -1.42 -4.65
N ALA A 203 -18.94 -2.48 -4.44
CA ALA A 203 -18.43 -3.29 -5.54
C ALA A 203 -19.45 -4.31 -6.02
N LEU A 204 -19.80 -4.28 -7.33
CA LEU A 204 -20.57 -5.36 -7.98
C LEU A 204 -19.80 -6.67 -8.02
N ASP A 205 -18.49 -6.61 -8.18
CA ASP A 205 -17.55 -7.73 -8.11
C ASP A 205 -16.31 -7.25 -7.34
N LEU A 206 -16.22 -7.68 -6.09
CA LEU A 206 -15.15 -7.24 -5.19
C LEU A 206 -13.76 -7.66 -5.69
N TYR A 207 -13.64 -8.82 -6.32
CA TYR A 207 -12.37 -9.27 -6.90
C TYR A 207 -11.88 -8.31 -8.01
N VAL A 208 -12.78 -7.98 -8.95
CA VAL A 208 -12.46 -7.06 -10.05
C VAL A 208 -12.13 -5.68 -9.51
N PHE A 209 -12.92 -5.18 -8.57
CA PHE A 209 -12.67 -3.90 -7.91
C PHE A 209 -11.27 -3.81 -7.28
N VAL A 210 -10.92 -4.81 -6.47
CA VAL A 210 -9.63 -4.85 -5.77
C VAL A 210 -8.46 -5.03 -6.75
N ARG A 211 -8.61 -5.87 -7.78
CA ARG A 211 -7.62 -6.06 -8.83
C ARG A 211 -7.33 -4.74 -9.56
N ASP A 212 -8.38 -4.08 -10.02
CA ASP A 212 -8.25 -2.88 -10.83
C ASP A 212 -7.73 -1.69 -10.01
N ALA A 213 -8.18 -1.56 -8.76
CA ALA A 213 -7.65 -0.58 -7.82
C ALA A 213 -6.14 -0.79 -7.56
N TYR A 214 -5.70 -2.05 -7.36
CA TYR A 214 -4.29 -2.38 -7.20
C TYR A 214 -3.48 -1.99 -8.45
N ILE A 215 -3.92 -2.41 -9.64
CA ILE A 215 -3.20 -2.14 -10.89
C ILE A 215 -3.10 -0.63 -11.13
N GLN A 216 -4.20 0.10 -11.01
CA GLN A 216 -4.23 1.56 -11.21
C GLN A 216 -3.34 2.28 -10.22
N ARG A 217 -3.41 1.91 -8.93
CA ARG A 217 -2.54 2.48 -7.90
C ARG A 217 -1.06 2.26 -8.21
N ARG A 218 -0.66 1.03 -8.61
CA ARG A 218 0.74 0.74 -8.94
C ARG A 218 1.22 1.51 -10.16
N ILE A 219 0.40 1.63 -11.20
CA ILE A 219 0.72 2.44 -12.39
C ILE A 219 0.89 3.90 -11.99
N ALA A 220 -0.03 4.45 -11.21
CA ALA A 220 0.05 5.83 -10.73
C ALA A 220 1.31 6.07 -9.90
N GLN A 221 1.64 5.18 -8.97
CA GLN A 221 2.84 5.27 -8.14
C GLN A 221 4.15 5.22 -8.94
N ILE A 222 4.19 4.47 -10.05
CA ILE A 222 5.38 4.40 -10.92
C ILE A 222 5.49 5.64 -11.80
N ARG A 223 4.36 6.13 -12.35
CA ARG A 223 4.34 7.26 -13.30
C ARG A 223 4.44 8.62 -12.61
N ASN A 224 3.73 8.78 -11.50
CA ASN A 224 3.49 10.07 -10.85
C ASN A 224 3.72 9.97 -9.35
N GLN A 225 4.98 9.79 -8.95
CA GLN A 225 5.30 9.83 -7.52
C GLN A 225 4.93 11.17 -6.89
N ASP A 226 4.86 12.23 -7.69
CA ASP A 226 4.60 13.59 -7.23
C ASP A 226 3.11 13.81 -6.87
N LEU A 227 2.18 13.02 -7.42
CA LEU A 227 0.75 13.12 -7.09
C LEU A 227 0.38 12.51 -5.71
N PHE A 228 1.30 11.76 -5.11
CA PHE A 228 1.13 11.26 -3.74
C PHE A 228 1.97 12.06 -2.73
N GLU A 229 2.66 13.06 -3.22
CA GLU A 229 3.21 14.15 -2.46
C GLU A 229 2.05 15.09 -2.15
N SER A 230 1.20 14.69 -1.22
CA SER A 230 0.26 15.64 -0.66
C SER A 230 1.07 16.61 0.20
N ASP A 231 1.54 17.70 -0.42
CA ASP A 231 1.81 18.96 0.26
C ASP A 231 0.50 19.58 0.79
N THR A 232 -0.62 18.91 0.60
CA THR A 232 -1.83 19.23 1.34
C THR A 232 -1.66 18.65 2.73
N PRO A 233 -1.51 19.49 3.77
CA PRO A 233 -1.82 19.06 5.13
C PRO A 233 -3.13 18.27 5.04
N GLU A 234 -3.24 17.14 5.76
CA GLU A 234 -4.59 16.56 5.96
C GLU A 234 -5.47 17.73 6.35
N PRO A 235 -6.59 18.00 5.62
CA PRO A 235 -7.43 19.13 5.94
C PRO A 235 -7.74 19.00 7.43
N ASP A 236 -7.45 20.05 8.17
CA ASP A 236 -7.85 20.11 9.57
C ASP A 236 -9.36 19.84 9.59
N GLU A 237 -9.87 19.17 10.63
CA GLU A 237 -11.29 18.86 10.71
C GLU A 237 -12.16 20.11 10.46
N ASP A 238 -11.66 21.30 10.79
CA ASP A 238 -12.28 22.59 10.52
C ASP A 238 -12.37 22.93 9.02
N ASP A 239 -11.45 22.46 8.18
CA ASP A 239 -11.49 22.68 6.72
C ASP A 239 -12.52 21.79 6.02
N LEU A 240 -12.86 20.63 6.62
CA LEU A 240 -13.91 19.75 6.11
C LEU A 240 -15.32 20.35 6.28
N TYR A 241 -15.49 21.28 7.24
CA TYR A 241 -16.77 21.95 7.50
C TYR A 241 -16.85 23.34 6.86
N ASN A 242 -15.74 23.89 6.35
CA ASN A 242 -15.68 25.18 5.65
C ASN A 242 -15.56 24.96 4.12
N LEU A 243 -16.44 24.13 3.56
CA LEU A 243 -16.58 24.08 2.11
C LEU A 243 -17.06 25.45 1.62
N PRO A 244 -16.47 26.01 0.53
CA PRO A 244 -16.92 27.26 -0.04
C PRO A 244 -18.43 27.22 -0.33
N ASP A 245 -19.16 28.27 0.02
CA ASP A 245 -20.61 28.38 -0.15
C ASP A 245 -21.10 28.19 -1.59
N ASP A 246 -20.20 28.27 -2.57
CA ASP A 246 -20.48 28.03 -3.99
C ASP A 246 -20.70 26.53 -4.32
N LEU A 247 -20.22 25.61 -3.50
CA LEU A 247 -20.51 24.18 -3.66
C LEU A 247 -21.94 23.80 -3.24
N TYR A 248 -22.56 24.58 -2.36
CA TYR A 248 -23.96 24.38 -1.95
C TYR A 248 -24.96 24.97 -2.94
N GLN A 249 -24.54 25.82 -3.90
CA GLN A 249 -25.43 26.46 -4.88
C GLN A 249 -25.70 25.60 -6.13
N LEU A 250 -25.08 24.45 -6.26
CA LEU A 250 -25.30 23.55 -7.42
C LEU A 250 -26.53 22.62 -7.28
N GLU A 251 -27.18 22.60 -6.10
CA GLU A 251 -28.37 21.77 -5.88
C GLU A 251 -29.71 22.48 -6.13
N ASP A 252 -29.73 23.78 -6.38
CA ASP A 252 -30.97 24.56 -6.50
C ASP A 252 -31.31 25.07 -7.94
N GLU A 253 -30.68 24.51 -8.99
CA GLU A 253 -31.20 24.76 -10.34
C GLU A 253 -32.42 23.86 -10.60
N PRO A 254 -33.65 24.40 -10.64
CA PRO A 254 -34.80 23.62 -11.05
C PRO A 254 -34.61 23.20 -12.51
N ASN A 255 -34.72 21.89 -12.78
CA ASN A 255 -34.86 21.33 -14.11
C ASN A 255 -36.08 21.95 -14.80
N GLU A 256 -35.91 23.08 -15.44
CA GLU A 256 -36.86 23.57 -16.48
C GLU A 256 -36.70 22.65 -17.70
N VAL A 257 -37.35 21.51 -17.66
CA VAL A 257 -37.66 20.73 -18.88
C VAL A 257 -38.74 21.55 -19.57
N GLU A 258 -38.31 22.30 -20.55
CA GLU A 258 -39.14 23.01 -21.54
C GLU A 258 -40.23 22.10 -22.11
N ALA A 259 -41.44 22.31 -21.63
CA ALA A 259 -42.63 21.79 -22.32
C ALA A 259 -42.94 22.74 -23.47
N ASP A 260 -42.25 22.59 -24.59
CA ASP A 260 -42.68 23.21 -25.85
C ASP A 260 -42.61 22.18 -26.99
N GLY A 261 -43.76 21.83 -27.56
CA GLY A 261 -43.82 21.01 -28.74
C GLY A 261 -45.09 20.19 -28.96
N LEU A 262 -46.26 20.75 -28.70
CA LEU A 262 -47.52 20.25 -29.27
C LEU A 262 -48.46 21.42 -29.61
N ARG A 263 -48.27 21.94 -30.82
CA ARG A 263 -49.35 22.53 -31.64
C ARG A 263 -49.06 22.30 -33.11
#